data_51e7e614f676556a660018b0513db48d
#
_entry.id   51e7e614f676556a660018b0513db48d
#
_cell.length_a   1.000
_cell.length_b   1.000
_cell.length_c   1.000
_cell.angle_alpha   90.00
_cell.angle_beta   90.00
_cell.angle_gamma   90.00
#
_symmetry.space_group_name_H-M   'P 1'
#
loop_
_entity.id
_entity.type
_entity.pdbx_description
1 polymer ?
#
loop_
_entity_poly.entity_id
_entity_poly.type
_entity_poly.pdbx_seq_one_letter_code
_entity_poly.pdbx_strand_id
1 'polypeptide(L)'
;MKQLLNKIGIKGTLQKNFGAIVILAFTGSVIFGLPFFRFEYYDAYISTYHLTNTQMGVFGTIIGLFGIVSYLFGGVVADGMSVKKIIVLSPIVTGIGGLLHLLPLGFGGLLGIYALWGVSTTFAFWPACVKAVRVMSDEDNQGKAYGFFEGMQSIAGAFTSLVAVGIFHWGTSGAGNEVLAMKFVILFYSFVNIAMGIVAIFTVEDDKIVLEGEKVSFKGISKVLKNPAVWIICLVSFCNHVFCLSIYYYIPYVTDILGAAVAFGAMMGVLRKFGSIGGNIVGGYLADKFGTGKLMLLAYIVMLVGQISIFFVPVGAAGAIIVTVLFITILTFFHMNYAMAWTMMSEGAVPVEYCGTAAGLICTAGAIPETFISIFAGSLRNS
;
A
#
# COMPACT_ATOMS: atom_id res chain seq x y z
N MET A 1 -13.03 -22.62 11.53
CA MET A 1 -12.95 -21.26 10.94
C MET A 1 -14.25 -20.48 11.10
N LYS A 2 -15.41 -20.93 10.60
CA LYS A 2 -16.70 -20.18 10.72
C LYS A 2 -17.06 -19.76 12.16
N GLN A 3 -16.89 -20.66 13.15
CA GLN A 3 -17.17 -20.32 14.55
C GLN A 3 -16.25 -19.23 15.12
N LEU A 4 -14.97 -19.24 14.72
CA LEU A 4 -14.02 -18.21 15.12
C LEU A 4 -14.39 -16.85 14.51
N LEU A 5 -14.71 -16.83 13.20
CA LEU A 5 -15.16 -15.62 12.50
C LEU A 5 -16.43 -15.03 13.14
N ASN A 6 -17.38 -15.88 13.51
CA ASN A 6 -18.60 -15.44 14.24
C ASN A 6 -18.28 -14.79 15.58
N LYS A 7 -17.32 -15.34 16.35
CA LYS A 7 -16.90 -14.77 17.65
C LYS A 7 -16.30 -13.37 17.51
N ILE A 8 -15.59 -13.10 16.41
CA ILE A 8 -15.01 -11.80 16.13
C ILE A 8 -15.95 -10.90 15.28
N GLY A 9 -17.23 -11.26 15.16
CA GLY A 9 -18.25 -10.41 14.54
C GLY A 9 -18.22 -10.38 13.00
N ILE A 10 -17.52 -11.32 12.34
CA ILE A 10 -17.52 -11.48 10.89
C ILE A 10 -18.64 -12.43 10.51
N LYS A 11 -19.67 -11.90 9.85
CA LYS A 11 -20.90 -12.62 9.46
C LYS A 11 -21.27 -12.29 8.01
N GLY A 12 -22.34 -12.91 7.50
CA GLY A 12 -22.92 -12.59 6.20
C GLY A 12 -21.99 -12.84 5.02
N THR A 13 -22.05 -11.95 4.06
CA THR A 13 -21.27 -11.99 2.82
C THR A 13 -19.77 -11.91 3.09
N LEU A 14 -19.35 -11.08 4.05
CA LEU A 14 -17.96 -10.97 4.48
C LEU A 14 -17.41 -12.32 4.99
N GLN A 15 -18.19 -13.07 5.78
CA GLN A 15 -17.76 -14.39 6.27
C GLN A 15 -17.57 -15.39 5.14
N LYS A 16 -18.48 -15.38 4.15
CA LYS A 16 -18.41 -16.27 2.99
C LYS A 16 -17.17 -16.00 2.16
N ASN A 17 -16.82 -14.74 1.99
CA ASN A 17 -15.73 -14.28 1.11
C ASN A 17 -14.41 -14.03 1.85
N PHE A 18 -14.35 -14.29 3.17
CA PHE A 18 -13.18 -13.95 3.99
C PHE A 18 -11.87 -14.53 3.44
N GLY A 19 -11.89 -15.78 2.96
CA GLY A 19 -10.72 -16.40 2.32
C GLY A 19 -10.27 -15.68 1.06
N ALA A 20 -11.21 -15.23 0.22
CA ALA A 20 -10.90 -14.46 -0.98
C ALA A 20 -10.29 -13.08 -0.63
N ILE A 21 -10.80 -12.41 0.41
CA ILE A 21 -10.23 -11.14 0.91
C ILE A 21 -8.81 -11.32 1.43
N VAL A 22 -8.52 -12.42 2.14
CA VAL A 22 -7.16 -12.74 2.59
C VAL A 22 -6.21 -12.94 1.40
N ILE A 23 -6.62 -13.72 0.39
CA ILE A 23 -5.82 -13.93 -0.82
C ILE A 23 -5.63 -12.62 -1.59
N LEU A 24 -6.67 -11.81 -1.70
CA LEU A 24 -6.60 -10.49 -2.32
C LEU A 24 -5.61 -9.57 -1.58
N ALA A 25 -5.64 -9.59 -0.24
CA ALA A 25 -4.70 -8.82 0.59
C ALA A 25 -3.25 -9.28 0.40
N PHE A 26 -2.99 -10.59 0.36
CA PHE A 26 -1.66 -11.12 0.06
C PHE A 26 -1.20 -10.70 -1.34
N THR A 27 -2.06 -10.83 -2.34
CA THR A 27 -1.77 -10.39 -3.72
C THR A 27 -1.45 -8.90 -3.75
N GLY A 28 -2.27 -8.08 -3.08
CA GLY A 28 -2.10 -6.62 -2.96
C GLY A 28 -0.80 -6.22 -2.27
N SER A 29 -0.31 -7.04 -1.34
CA SER A 29 0.96 -6.78 -0.67
C SER A 29 2.17 -7.17 -1.52
N VAL A 30 2.17 -8.40 -2.08
CA VAL A 30 3.35 -8.93 -2.78
C VAL A 30 3.60 -8.28 -4.13
N ILE A 31 2.56 -7.71 -4.77
CA ILE A 31 2.69 -7.06 -6.07
C ILE A 31 3.63 -5.85 -6.02
N PHE A 32 3.68 -5.16 -4.88
CA PHE A 32 4.59 -4.05 -4.64
C PHE A 32 6.00 -4.48 -4.20
N GLY A 33 6.21 -5.77 -3.90
CA GLY A 33 7.52 -6.29 -3.51
C GLY A 33 8.60 -5.99 -4.56
N LEU A 34 8.36 -6.36 -5.82
CA LEU A 34 9.34 -6.17 -6.92
C LEU A 34 9.66 -4.69 -7.21
N PRO A 35 8.70 -3.76 -7.38
CA PRO A 35 9.03 -2.37 -7.65
C PRO A 35 9.81 -1.69 -6.52
N PHE A 36 9.61 -2.15 -5.26
CA PHE A 36 10.11 -1.43 -4.08
C PHE A 36 11.23 -2.15 -3.33
N PHE A 37 11.58 -3.42 -3.64
CA PHE A 37 12.68 -4.14 -2.96
C PHE A 37 14.03 -3.41 -3.04
N ARG A 38 14.25 -2.59 -4.08
CA ARG A 38 15.48 -1.79 -4.22
C ARG A 38 15.73 -0.84 -3.05
N PHE A 39 14.70 -0.47 -2.28
CA PHE A 39 14.87 0.37 -1.10
C PHE A 39 15.34 -0.43 0.12
N GLU A 40 14.99 -1.71 0.18
CA GLU A 40 15.42 -2.62 1.26
C GLU A 40 16.87 -3.12 1.03
N TYR A 41 17.28 -3.22 -0.25
CA TYR A 41 18.59 -3.74 -0.68
C TYR A 41 19.36 -2.71 -1.51
N TYR A 42 19.33 -1.44 -1.10
CA TYR A 42 19.76 -0.31 -1.91
C TYR A 42 21.20 -0.44 -2.41
N ASP A 43 22.17 -0.66 -1.51
CA ASP A 43 23.59 -0.73 -1.84
C ASP A 43 23.91 -1.99 -2.67
N ALA A 44 23.32 -3.13 -2.30
CA ALA A 44 23.47 -4.37 -3.03
C ALA A 44 22.89 -4.28 -4.45
N TYR A 45 21.79 -3.55 -4.63
CA TYR A 45 21.16 -3.33 -5.92
C TYR A 45 22.04 -2.45 -6.82
N ILE A 46 22.54 -1.33 -6.29
CA ILE A 46 23.48 -0.44 -7.00
C ILE A 46 24.74 -1.21 -7.43
N SER A 47 25.31 -1.97 -6.51
CA SER A 47 26.52 -2.79 -6.76
C SER A 47 26.26 -3.84 -7.84
N THR A 48 25.12 -4.58 -7.74
CA THR A 48 24.76 -5.66 -8.67
C THR A 48 24.58 -5.19 -10.12
N TYR A 49 23.95 -4.03 -10.29
CA TYR A 49 23.59 -3.51 -11.62
C TYR A 49 24.46 -2.34 -12.09
N HIS A 50 25.52 -2.00 -11.32
CA HIS A 50 26.46 -0.90 -11.61
C HIS A 50 25.76 0.44 -11.87
N LEU A 51 24.78 0.78 -11.00
CA LEU A 51 23.96 1.96 -11.11
C LEU A 51 24.53 3.13 -10.31
N THR A 52 24.10 4.33 -10.66
CA THR A 52 24.30 5.54 -9.86
C THR A 52 23.09 5.83 -8.98
N ASN A 53 23.27 6.62 -7.91
CA ASN A 53 22.16 7.09 -7.09
C ASN A 53 21.12 7.87 -7.90
N THR A 54 21.55 8.63 -8.91
CA THR A 54 20.65 9.34 -9.83
C THR A 54 19.78 8.37 -10.62
N GLN A 55 20.35 7.28 -11.13
CA GLN A 55 19.62 6.26 -11.87
C GLN A 55 18.61 5.54 -10.98
N MET A 56 18.94 5.28 -9.71
CA MET A 56 18.00 4.77 -8.71
C MET A 56 16.82 5.72 -8.50
N GLY A 57 17.06 7.03 -8.46
CA GLY A 57 16.01 8.05 -8.39
C GLY A 57 15.09 8.04 -9.60
N VAL A 58 15.66 7.89 -10.81
CA VAL A 58 14.89 7.82 -12.06
C VAL A 58 13.91 6.65 -12.07
N PHE A 59 14.25 5.48 -11.52
CA PHE A 59 13.30 4.38 -11.38
C PHE A 59 12.07 4.75 -10.55
N GLY A 60 12.27 5.50 -9.44
CA GLY A 60 11.17 6.01 -8.63
C GLY A 60 10.29 6.98 -9.41
N THR A 61 10.90 7.90 -10.14
CA THR A 61 10.19 8.89 -10.98
C THR A 61 9.33 8.19 -12.04
N ILE A 62 9.87 7.16 -12.71
CA ILE A 62 9.13 6.40 -13.73
C ILE A 62 7.92 5.69 -13.10
N ILE A 63 8.10 4.98 -11.98
CA ILE A 63 6.97 4.34 -11.29
C ILE A 63 5.91 5.38 -10.90
N GLY A 64 6.32 6.52 -10.31
CA GLY A 64 5.41 7.58 -9.89
C GLY A 64 4.64 8.20 -11.07
N LEU A 65 5.33 8.49 -12.16
CA LEU A 65 4.71 9.06 -13.36
C LEU A 65 3.67 8.12 -13.97
N PHE A 66 4.06 6.85 -14.18
CA PHE A 66 3.13 5.83 -14.66
C PHE A 66 2.02 5.56 -13.64
N GLY A 67 2.31 5.64 -12.34
CA GLY A 67 1.34 5.48 -11.27
C GLY A 67 0.21 6.50 -11.34
N ILE A 68 0.52 7.80 -11.40
CA ILE A 68 -0.48 8.87 -11.46
C ILE A 68 -1.40 8.70 -12.68
N VAL A 69 -0.80 8.52 -13.87
CA VAL A 69 -1.56 8.32 -15.11
C VAL A 69 -2.38 7.02 -15.03
N SER A 70 -1.78 5.96 -14.52
CA SER A 70 -2.41 4.65 -14.39
C SER A 70 -3.61 4.67 -13.45
N TYR A 71 -3.53 5.28 -12.29
CA TYR A 71 -4.66 5.36 -11.36
C TYR A 71 -5.85 6.09 -11.97
N LEU A 72 -5.61 7.19 -12.69
CA LEU A 72 -6.68 7.98 -13.30
C LEU A 72 -7.48 7.19 -14.34
N PHE A 73 -6.79 6.50 -15.25
CA PHE A 73 -7.44 5.72 -16.31
C PHE A 73 -7.81 4.30 -15.86
N GLY A 74 -7.01 3.73 -14.97
CA GLY A 74 -7.18 2.37 -14.50
C GLY A 74 -8.46 2.17 -13.68
N GLY A 75 -8.92 3.20 -12.98
CA GLY A 75 -10.20 3.16 -12.27
C GLY A 75 -11.39 2.90 -13.21
N VAL A 76 -11.41 3.57 -14.38
CA VAL A 76 -12.44 3.37 -15.40
C VAL A 76 -12.35 1.96 -16.01
N VAL A 77 -11.13 1.48 -16.21
CA VAL A 77 -10.89 0.10 -16.70
C VAL A 77 -11.35 -0.93 -15.67
N ALA A 78 -11.13 -0.68 -14.38
CA ALA A 78 -11.58 -1.56 -13.29
C ALA A 78 -13.12 -1.64 -13.21
N ASP A 79 -13.84 -0.61 -13.63
CA ASP A 79 -15.31 -0.66 -13.69
C ASP A 79 -15.82 -1.38 -14.93
N GLY A 80 -15.10 -1.31 -16.05
CA GLY A 80 -15.50 -1.90 -17.33
C GLY A 80 -14.95 -3.30 -17.62
N MET A 81 -14.08 -3.83 -16.73
CA MET A 81 -13.47 -5.16 -16.88
C MET A 81 -13.79 -6.04 -15.68
N SER A 82 -13.73 -7.36 -15.88
CA SER A 82 -13.79 -8.32 -14.79
C SER A 82 -12.66 -8.05 -13.77
N VAL A 83 -13.05 -7.81 -12.51
CA VAL A 83 -12.13 -7.63 -11.39
C VAL A 83 -11.18 -8.81 -11.26
N LYS A 84 -11.67 -10.03 -11.43
CA LYS A 84 -10.86 -11.25 -11.43
C LYS A 84 -9.73 -11.19 -12.46
N LYS A 85 -10.03 -10.79 -13.71
CA LYS A 85 -9.00 -10.69 -14.76
C LYS A 85 -7.87 -9.74 -14.37
N ILE A 86 -8.22 -8.59 -13.80
CA ILE A 86 -7.22 -7.60 -13.36
C ILE A 86 -6.37 -8.17 -12.22
N ILE A 87 -7.02 -8.75 -11.18
CA ILE A 87 -6.33 -9.31 -10.01
C ILE A 87 -5.42 -10.49 -10.37
N VAL A 88 -5.76 -11.27 -11.41
CA VAL A 88 -4.95 -12.38 -11.91
C VAL A 88 -3.79 -11.89 -12.76
N LEU A 89 -4.08 -11.02 -13.74
CA LEU A 89 -3.08 -10.62 -14.74
C LEU A 89 -2.00 -9.71 -14.17
N SER A 90 -2.37 -8.77 -13.30
CA SER A 90 -1.42 -7.78 -12.76
C SER A 90 -0.23 -8.42 -12.03
N PRO A 91 -0.41 -9.31 -11.04
CA PRO A 91 0.72 -9.95 -10.38
C PRO A 91 1.50 -10.90 -11.29
N ILE A 92 0.84 -11.59 -12.24
CA ILE A 92 1.54 -12.44 -13.21
C ILE A 92 2.48 -11.59 -14.08
N VAL A 93 1.98 -10.47 -14.63
CA VAL A 93 2.79 -9.55 -15.44
C VAL A 93 3.92 -8.94 -14.61
N THR A 94 3.65 -8.56 -13.37
CA THR A 94 4.67 -8.04 -12.44
C THR A 94 5.76 -9.09 -12.18
N GLY A 95 5.38 -10.33 -11.93
CA GLY A 95 6.31 -11.44 -11.70
C GLY A 95 7.13 -11.79 -12.94
N ILE A 96 6.52 -11.79 -14.14
CA ILE A 96 7.25 -11.95 -15.42
C ILE A 96 8.27 -10.81 -15.58
N GLY A 97 7.89 -9.55 -15.27
CA GLY A 97 8.82 -8.43 -15.25
C GLY A 97 10.02 -8.69 -14.33
N GLY A 98 9.81 -9.32 -13.17
CA GLY A 98 10.89 -9.74 -12.27
C GLY A 98 11.79 -10.83 -12.86
N LEU A 99 11.23 -11.80 -13.59
CA LEU A 99 12.04 -12.78 -14.30
C LEU A 99 12.87 -12.14 -15.42
N LEU A 100 12.30 -11.20 -16.16
CA LEU A 100 13.04 -10.43 -17.19
C LEU A 100 14.14 -9.57 -16.57
N HIS A 101 13.96 -9.08 -15.35
CA HIS A 101 14.95 -8.31 -14.60
C HIS A 101 16.24 -9.09 -14.31
N LEU A 102 16.20 -10.42 -14.33
CA LEU A 102 17.36 -11.29 -14.15
C LEU A 102 18.27 -11.38 -15.40
N LEU A 103 17.77 -10.92 -16.53
CA LEU A 103 18.57 -10.84 -17.76
C LEU A 103 19.66 -9.77 -17.62
N PRO A 104 20.77 -9.88 -18.35
CA PRO A 104 21.85 -8.90 -18.33
C PRO A 104 21.43 -7.61 -19.07
N LEU A 105 20.52 -6.87 -18.46
CA LEU A 105 19.97 -5.63 -19.00
C LEU A 105 20.82 -4.44 -18.55
N GLY A 106 21.09 -3.54 -19.48
CA GLY A 106 21.60 -2.21 -19.12
C GLY A 106 20.51 -1.32 -18.52
N PHE A 107 20.87 -0.11 -18.09
CA PHE A 107 19.98 0.85 -17.46
C PHE A 107 18.66 1.07 -18.23
N GLY A 108 18.73 1.20 -19.58
CA GLY A 108 17.52 1.37 -20.40
C GLY A 108 16.56 0.19 -20.35
N GLY A 109 17.08 -1.04 -20.31
CA GLY A 109 16.24 -2.24 -20.15
C GLY A 109 15.60 -2.34 -18.77
N LEU A 110 16.34 -2.02 -17.72
CA LEU A 110 15.81 -1.93 -16.36
C LEU A 110 14.72 -0.85 -16.26
N LEU A 111 14.93 0.30 -16.90
CA LEU A 111 13.94 1.38 -16.96
C LEU A 111 12.63 0.92 -17.60
N GLY A 112 12.72 0.12 -18.68
CA GLY A 112 11.54 -0.50 -19.30
C GLY A 112 10.78 -1.44 -18.35
N ILE A 113 11.50 -2.21 -17.51
CA ILE A 113 10.87 -3.07 -16.49
C ILE A 113 10.20 -2.23 -15.40
N TYR A 114 10.82 -1.14 -14.95
CA TYR A 114 10.22 -0.24 -13.97
C TYR A 114 8.98 0.48 -14.53
N ALA A 115 8.96 0.82 -15.81
CA ALA A 115 7.76 1.31 -16.49
C ALA A 115 6.66 0.25 -16.53
N LEU A 116 7.01 -1.01 -16.86
CA LEU A 116 6.09 -2.14 -16.82
C LEU A 116 5.50 -2.34 -15.41
N TRP A 117 6.33 -2.29 -14.37
CA TRP A 117 5.88 -2.39 -12.98
C TRP A 117 5.00 -1.20 -12.59
N GLY A 118 5.33 0.02 -13.02
CA GLY A 118 4.51 1.19 -12.82
C GLY A 118 3.09 1.02 -13.36
N VAL A 119 2.95 0.35 -14.52
CA VAL A 119 1.63 0.03 -15.09
C VAL A 119 1.00 -1.17 -14.38
N SER A 120 1.72 -2.29 -14.25
CA SER A 120 1.11 -3.55 -13.78
C SER A 120 0.67 -3.50 -12.33
N THR A 121 1.30 -2.66 -11.49
CA THR A 121 0.95 -2.57 -10.06
C THR A 121 -0.09 -1.50 -9.75
N THR A 122 -0.18 -0.44 -10.55
CA THR A 122 -1.06 0.70 -10.25
C THR A 122 -2.24 0.82 -11.20
N PHE A 123 -2.05 0.49 -12.50
CA PHE A 123 -3.13 0.54 -13.48
C PHE A 123 -4.23 -0.44 -13.09
N ALA A 124 -5.41 -0.05 -12.91
CA ALA A 124 -6.59 -0.82 -12.60
C ALA A 124 -6.49 -1.80 -11.38
N PHE A 125 -5.28 -2.28 -10.97
CA PHE A 125 -5.12 -3.30 -9.94
C PHE A 125 -5.66 -2.84 -8.59
N TRP A 126 -5.20 -1.69 -8.10
CA TRP A 126 -5.65 -1.17 -6.81
C TRP A 126 -7.15 -0.79 -6.81
N PRO A 127 -7.66 -0.03 -7.81
CA PRO A 127 -9.10 0.20 -7.95
C PRO A 127 -9.92 -1.10 -8.00
N ALA A 128 -9.42 -2.14 -8.67
CA ALA A 128 -10.07 -3.45 -8.71
C ALA A 128 -10.07 -4.14 -7.34
N CYS A 129 -8.99 -4.06 -6.56
CA CYS A 129 -8.94 -4.58 -5.19
C CYS A 129 -9.98 -3.89 -4.30
N VAL A 130 -10.04 -2.56 -4.34
CA VAL A 130 -11.01 -1.77 -3.57
C VAL A 130 -12.44 -2.16 -3.93
N LYS A 131 -12.74 -2.26 -5.23
CA LYS A 131 -14.04 -2.72 -5.73
C LYS A 131 -14.35 -4.14 -5.27
N ALA A 132 -13.38 -5.07 -5.36
CA ALA A 132 -13.54 -6.45 -4.93
C ALA A 132 -13.91 -6.55 -3.44
N VAL A 133 -13.19 -5.85 -2.56
CA VAL A 133 -13.48 -5.83 -1.11
C VAL A 133 -14.89 -5.31 -0.85
N ARG A 134 -15.32 -4.27 -1.56
CA ARG A 134 -16.64 -3.69 -1.43
C ARG A 134 -17.74 -4.68 -1.81
N VAL A 135 -17.59 -5.40 -2.91
CA VAL A 135 -18.54 -6.40 -3.40
C VAL A 135 -18.57 -7.66 -2.51
N MET A 136 -17.43 -8.00 -1.91
CA MET A 136 -17.28 -9.17 -1.04
C MET A 136 -17.75 -8.94 0.40
N SER A 137 -18.33 -7.78 0.72
CA SER A 137 -18.80 -7.43 2.07
C SER A 137 -20.17 -6.78 2.05
N ASP A 138 -20.92 -6.94 3.15
CA ASP A 138 -22.18 -6.25 3.36
C ASP A 138 -21.92 -4.78 3.74
N GLU A 139 -22.89 -3.88 3.49
CA GLU A 139 -22.75 -2.45 3.79
C GLU A 139 -22.40 -2.19 5.27
N ASP A 140 -23.01 -2.90 6.20
CA ASP A 140 -22.78 -2.79 7.64
C ASP A 140 -21.40 -3.33 8.09
N ASN A 141 -20.65 -4.01 7.20
CA ASN A 141 -19.36 -4.62 7.51
C ASN A 141 -18.22 -4.10 6.61
N GLN A 142 -18.42 -2.98 5.93
CA GLN A 142 -17.39 -2.39 5.03
C GLN A 142 -16.12 -2.01 5.80
N GLY A 143 -16.27 -1.41 6.97
CA GLY A 143 -15.12 -1.06 7.82
C GLY A 143 -14.29 -2.27 8.20
N LYS A 144 -14.93 -3.35 8.65
CA LYS A 144 -14.23 -4.61 8.96
C LYS A 144 -13.57 -5.20 7.72
N ALA A 145 -14.26 -5.19 6.58
CA ALA A 145 -13.71 -5.75 5.33
C ALA A 145 -12.43 -5.04 4.90
N TYR A 146 -12.44 -3.71 4.85
CA TYR A 146 -11.26 -2.91 4.52
C TYR A 146 -10.18 -2.99 5.60
N GLY A 147 -10.56 -2.96 6.89
CA GLY A 147 -9.64 -3.12 8.00
C GLY A 147 -8.90 -4.47 7.96
N PHE A 148 -9.60 -5.56 7.67
CA PHE A 148 -8.98 -6.88 7.47
C PHE A 148 -8.13 -6.93 6.20
N PHE A 149 -8.60 -6.38 5.09
CA PHE A 149 -7.85 -6.33 3.86
C PHE A 149 -6.50 -5.63 4.05
N GLU A 150 -6.49 -4.42 4.61
CA GLU A 150 -5.27 -3.65 4.87
C GLU A 150 -4.40 -4.29 5.96
N GLY A 151 -5.00 -4.81 7.02
CA GLY A 151 -4.29 -5.53 8.08
C GLY A 151 -3.59 -6.80 7.57
N MET A 152 -4.27 -7.59 6.75
CA MET A 152 -3.69 -8.79 6.14
C MET A 152 -2.61 -8.45 5.11
N GLN A 153 -2.73 -7.34 4.38
CA GLN A 153 -1.64 -6.84 3.54
C GLN A 153 -0.38 -6.54 4.35
N SER A 154 -0.54 -5.87 5.50
CA SER A 154 0.58 -5.55 6.39
C SER A 154 1.26 -6.83 6.90
N ILE A 155 0.49 -7.85 7.26
CA ILE A 155 1.01 -9.17 7.67
C ILE A 155 1.74 -9.85 6.51
N ALA A 156 1.14 -9.88 5.33
CA ALA A 156 1.73 -10.49 4.14
C ALA A 156 3.05 -9.80 3.75
N GLY A 157 3.08 -8.47 3.80
CA GLY A 157 4.29 -7.68 3.52
C GLY A 157 5.40 -7.94 4.54
N ALA A 158 5.07 -7.99 5.83
CA ALA A 158 6.04 -8.32 6.87
C ALA A 158 6.61 -9.73 6.67
N PHE A 159 5.75 -10.72 6.40
CA PHE A 159 6.17 -12.10 6.18
C PHE A 159 7.07 -12.26 4.95
N THR A 160 6.66 -11.69 3.81
CA THR A 160 7.44 -11.80 2.57
C THR A 160 8.77 -11.06 2.66
N SER A 161 8.81 -9.88 3.30
CA SER A 161 10.08 -9.17 3.56
C SER A 161 11.02 -9.97 4.46
N LEU A 162 10.51 -10.62 5.53
CA LEU A 162 11.33 -11.48 6.40
C LEU A 162 11.93 -12.67 5.64
N VAL A 163 11.13 -13.33 4.79
CA VAL A 163 11.62 -14.42 3.95
C VAL A 163 12.68 -13.92 2.96
N ALA A 164 12.45 -12.79 2.32
CA ALA A 164 13.39 -12.18 1.38
C ALA A 164 14.72 -11.81 2.05
N VAL A 165 14.69 -11.24 3.27
CA VAL A 165 15.89 -10.96 4.08
C VAL A 165 16.64 -12.27 4.42
N GLY A 166 15.92 -13.32 4.80
CA GLY A 166 16.50 -14.63 5.05
C GLY A 166 17.21 -15.22 3.81
N ILE A 167 16.58 -15.10 2.63
CA ILE A 167 17.15 -15.52 1.35
C ILE A 167 18.42 -14.71 1.02
N PHE A 168 18.37 -13.39 1.19
CA PHE A 168 19.50 -12.52 0.95
C PHE A 168 20.68 -12.85 1.89
N HIS A 169 20.40 -13.00 3.18
CA HIS A 169 21.40 -13.37 4.17
C HIS A 169 22.03 -14.74 3.87
N TRP A 170 21.23 -15.72 3.49
CA TRP A 170 21.74 -17.05 3.09
C TRP A 170 22.64 -16.95 1.84
N GLY A 171 22.26 -16.15 0.84
CA GLY A 171 23.08 -15.94 -0.36
C GLY A 171 24.38 -15.21 -0.08
N THR A 172 24.39 -14.23 0.81
CA THR A 172 25.61 -13.48 1.18
C THR A 172 26.54 -14.29 2.09
N SER A 173 26.00 -14.91 3.13
CA SER A 173 26.79 -15.64 4.14
C SER A 173 27.15 -17.06 3.70
N GLY A 174 26.25 -17.76 2.99
CA GLY A 174 26.45 -19.14 2.56
C GLY A 174 27.18 -19.28 1.23
N ALA A 175 26.78 -18.50 0.22
CA ALA A 175 27.41 -18.53 -1.10
C ALA A 175 28.48 -17.45 -1.28
N GLY A 176 28.62 -16.51 -0.34
CA GLY A 176 29.60 -15.41 -0.39
C GLY A 176 29.45 -14.46 -1.58
N ASN A 177 28.25 -14.40 -2.17
CA ASN A 177 28.02 -13.68 -3.43
C ASN A 177 26.75 -12.82 -3.34
N GLU A 178 26.95 -11.52 -3.17
CA GLU A 178 25.88 -10.53 -3.04
C GLU A 178 25.00 -10.42 -4.30
N VAL A 179 25.61 -10.53 -5.49
CA VAL A 179 24.90 -10.51 -6.78
C VAL A 179 23.96 -11.72 -6.89
N LEU A 180 24.43 -12.90 -6.47
CA LEU A 180 23.62 -14.12 -6.47
C LEU A 180 22.49 -14.03 -5.44
N ALA A 181 22.78 -13.50 -4.24
CA ALA A 181 21.79 -13.24 -3.20
C ALA A 181 20.67 -12.34 -3.70
N MET A 182 21.03 -11.23 -4.40
CA MET A 182 20.08 -10.31 -5.01
C MET A 182 19.18 -11.00 -6.05
N LYS A 183 19.79 -11.83 -6.92
CA LYS A 183 19.03 -12.60 -7.93
C LYS A 183 18.04 -13.56 -7.29
N PHE A 184 18.39 -14.21 -6.18
CA PHE A 184 17.46 -15.07 -5.44
C PHE A 184 16.29 -14.30 -4.83
N VAL A 185 16.51 -13.10 -4.31
CA VAL A 185 15.42 -12.22 -3.82
C VAL A 185 14.48 -11.86 -4.96
N ILE A 186 15.01 -11.48 -6.12
CA ILE A 186 14.18 -11.17 -7.30
C ILE A 186 13.39 -12.39 -7.76
N LEU A 187 14.02 -13.56 -7.83
CA LEU A 187 13.35 -14.83 -8.14
C LEU A 187 12.23 -15.12 -7.15
N PHE A 188 12.48 -15.00 -5.86
CA PHE A 188 11.48 -15.22 -4.82
C PHE A 188 10.24 -14.32 -5.03
N TYR A 189 10.42 -13.01 -5.14
CA TYR A 189 9.30 -12.10 -5.38
C TYR A 189 8.60 -12.36 -6.70
N SER A 190 9.34 -12.75 -7.75
CA SER A 190 8.76 -13.09 -9.06
C SER A 190 7.85 -14.31 -8.97
N PHE A 191 8.33 -15.40 -8.36
CA PHE A 191 7.54 -16.61 -8.18
C PHE A 191 6.34 -16.40 -7.26
N VAL A 192 6.49 -15.64 -6.16
CA VAL A 192 5.38 -15.32 -5.26
C VAL A 192 4.30 -14.53 -5.99
N ASN A 193 4.67 -13.54 -6.81
CA ASN A 193 3.71 -12.78 -7.62
C ASN A 193 2.96 -13.69 -8.60
N ILE A 194 3.66 -14.51 -9.37
CA ILE A 194 3.04 -15.45 -10.33
C ILE A 194 2.13 -16.44 -9.59
N ALA A 195 2.60 -17.00 -8.47
CA ALA A 195 1.83 -17.95 -7.66
C ALA A 195 0.53 -17.30 -7.12
N MET A 196 0.61 -16.07 -6.61
CA MET A 196 -0.59 -15.36 -6.13
C MET A 196 -1.57 -15.06 -7.25
N GLY A 197 -1.10 -14.71 -8.44
CA GLY A 197 -1.95 -14.57 -9.63
C GLY A 197 -2.65 -15.89 -9.99
N ILE A 198 -1.94 -17.02 -9.94
CA ILE A 198 -2.51 -18.35 -10.18
C ILE A 198 -3.53 -18.71 -9.09
N VAL A 199 -3.23 -18.49 -7.82
CA VAL A 199 -4.15 -18.74 -6.69
C VAL A 199 -5.42 -17.89 -6.85
N ALA A 200 -5.29 -16.65 -7.31
CA ALA A 200 -6.43 -15.77 -7.55
C ALA A 200 -7.41 -16.33 -8.60
N ILE A 201 -6.95 -17.15 -9.55
CA ILE A 201 -7.83 -17.81 -10.54
C ILE A 201 -8.90 -18.67 -9.85
N PHE A 202 -8.50 -19.33 -8.76
CA PHE A 202 -9.35 -20.30 -8.07
C PHE A 202 -10.12 -19.71 -6.88
N THR A 203 -9.70 -18.53 -6.38
CA THR A 203 -10.23 -17.97 -5.14
C THR A 203 -11.06 -16.71 -5.33
N VAL A 204 -10.81 -15.94 -6.38
CA VAL A 204 -11.57 -14.75 -6.72
C VAL A 204 -12.67 -15.14 -7.71
N GLU A 205 -13.93 -14.96 -7.31
CA GLU A 205 -15.07 -15.17 -8.21
C GLU A 205 -15.17 -14.00 -9.20
N ASP A 206 -15.61 -14.31 -10.43
CA ASP A 206 -15.96 -13.26 -11.41
C ASP A 206 -17.14 -12.44 -10.82
N ASP A 207 -16.95 -11.12 -10.77
CA ASP A 207 -18.04 -10.29 -10.31
C ASP A 207 -19.13 -10.25 -11.41
N LYS A 208 -20.33 -10.63 -11.02
CA LYS A 208 -21.53 -10.50 -11.85
C LYS A 208 -21.98 -9.04 -12.00
N ILE A 209 -21.19 -8.08 -11.48
CA ILE A 209 -21.44 -6.64 -11.43
C ILE A 209 -20.80 -5.91 -12.61
N VAL A 210 -20.10 -6.59 -13.50
CA VAL A 210 -19.93 -6.05 -14.85
C VAL A 210 -21.30 -6.00 -15.46
N LEU A 211 -21.91 -4.83 -15.48
CA LEU A 211 -23.20 -4.61 -16.09
C LEU A 211 -23.17 -5.22 -17.49
N GLU A 212 -23.99 -6.22 -17.76
CA GLU A 212 -24.07 -6.87 -19.04
C GLU A 212 -24.29 -5.79 -20.11
N GLY A 213 -23.26 -5.53 -20.92
CA GLY A 213 -23.31 -4.63 -22.06
C GLY A 213 -22.64 -3.25 -21.91
N GLU A 214 -22.11 -2.84 -20.74
CA GLU A 214 -21.36 -1.58 -20.65
C GLU A 214 -19.86 -1.82 -20.91
N LYS A 215 -19.44 -1.42 -22.12
CA LYS A 215 -18.03 -1.22 -22.46
C LYS A 215 -17.42 -0.17 -21.54
N VAL A 216 -16.12 -0.23 -21.28
CA VAL A 216 -15.32 0.82 -20.61
C VAL A 216 -15.88 2.19 -21.02
N SER A 217 -16.49 2.91 -20.08
CA SER A 217 -17.21 4.13 -20.38
C SER A 217 -16.72 5.30 -19.53
N PHE A 218 -16.22 6.34 -20.19
CA PHE A 218 -15.85 7.61 -19.54
C PHE A 218 -17.06 8.40 -19.02
N LYS A 219 -18.31 7.96 -19.30
CA LYS A 219 -19.51 8.59 -18.75
C LYS A 219 -19.59 8.50 -17.21
N GLY A 220 -19.03 7.43 -16.63
CA GLY A 220 -18.91 7.24 -15.20
C GLY A 220 -18.10 8.34 -14.51
N ILE A 221 -17.04 8.84 -15.16
CA ILE A 221 -16.20 9.93 -14.62
C ILE A 221 -17.04 11.16 -14.29
N SER A 222 -17.94 11.57 -15.18
CA SER A 222 -18.80 12.75 -14.94
C SER A 222 -19.71 12.56 -13.72
N LYS A 223 -20.22 11.35 -13.48
CA LYS A 223 -21.07 11.06 -12.31
C LYS A 223 -20.24 11.09 -11.02
N VAL A 224 -19.06 10.49 -11.04
CA VAL A 224 -18.10 10.46 -9.91
C VAL A 224 -17.67 11.89 -9.55
N LEU A 225 -17.28 12.70 -10.54
CA LEU A 225 -16.85 14.10 -10.33
C LEU A 225 -17.97 15.01 -9.80
N LYS A 226 -19.24 14.68 -10.05
CA LYS A 226 -20.39 15.43 -9.53
C LYS A 226 -20.76 15.04 -8.09
N ASN A 227 -20.25 13.93 -7.58
CA ASN A 227 -20.51 13.51 -6.21
C ASN A 227 -19.58 14.25 -5.23
N PRO A 228 -20.07 15.14 -4.35
CA PRO A 228 -19.23 15.90 -3.43
C PRO A 228 -18.49 15.02 -2.43
N ALA A 229 -19.05 13.84 -2.08
CA ALA A 229 -18.39 12.90 -1.18
C ALA A 229 -17.05 12.41 -1.74
N VAL A 230 -16.96 12.20 -3.06
CA VAL A 230 -15.71 11.77 -3.70
C VAL A 230 -14.59 12.80 -3.49
N TRP A 231 -14.91 14.11 -3.59
CA TRP A 231 -13.91 15.16 -3.35
C TRP A 231 -13.45 15.23 -1.90
N ILE A 232 -14.37 14.97 -0.95
CA ILE A 232 -14.02 14.85 0.47
C ILE A 232 -13.07 13.67 0.67
N ILE A 233 -13.36 12.52 0.06
CA ILE A 233 -12.50 11.33 0.16
C ILE A 233 -11.14 11.58 -0.52
N CYS A 234 -11.11 12.29 -1.65
CA CYS A 234 -9.86 12.73 -2.29
C CYS A 234 -9.02 13.61 -1.35
N LEU A 235 -9.63 14.56 -0.66
CA LEU A 235 -8.96 15.40 0.31
C LEU A 235 -8.44 14.59 1.51
N VAL A 236 -9.23 13.65 2.01
CA VAL A 236 -8.82 12.71 3.07
C VAL A 236 -7.62 11.87 2.61
N SER A 237 -7.67 11.32 1.39
CA SER A 237 -6.56 10.55 0.82
C SER A 237 -5.30 11.40 0.67
N PHE A 238 -5.43 12.63 0.18
CA PHE A 238 -4.33 13.59 0.11
C PHE A 238 -3.71 13.86 1.48
N CYS A 239 -4.52 14.19 2.49
CA CYS A 239 -4.04 14.43 3.84
C CYS A 239 -3.37 13.19 4.44
N ASN A 240 -3.94 12.00 4.25
CA ASN A 240 -3.33 10.75 4.70
C ASN A 240 -1.94 10.54 4.10
N HIS A 241 -1.75 10.82 2.81
CA HIS A 241 -0.44 10.70 2.18
C HIS A 241 0.57 11.74 2.66
N VAL A 242 0.14 12.96 2.98
CA VAL A 242 0.99 13.96 3.65
C VAL A 242 1.51 13.41 4.99
N PHE A 243 0.62 12.85 5.81
CA PHE A 243 1.02 12.20 7.08
C PHE A 243 1.93 11.00 6.84
N CYS A 244 1.63 10.15 5.85
CA CYS A 244 2.45 9.00 5.47
C CYS A 244 3.90 9.40 5.17
N LEU A 245 4.08 10.45 4.40
CA LEU A 245 5.41 10.96 4.05
C LEU A 245 6.14 11.54 5.27
N SER A 246 5.43 12.19 6.21
CA SER A 246 6.03 12.71 7.42
C SER A 246 6.62 11.61 8.32
N ILE A 247 6.02 10.43 8.34
CA ILE A 247 6.44 9.27 9.13
C ILE A 247 7.90 8.86 8.82
N TYR A 248 8.35 9.02 7.59
CA TYR A 248 9.72 8.66 7.19
C TYR A 248 10.79 9.54 7.87
N TYR A 249 10.45 10.72 8.34
CA TYR A 249 11.38 11.66 8.97
C TYR A 249 11.52 11.46 10.49
N TYR A 250 10.72 10.63 11.13
CA TYR A 250 10.81 10.35 12.56
C TYR A 250 12.08 9.60 12.95
N ILE A 251 12.50 8.63 12.13
CA ILE A 251 13.71 7.84 12.40
C ILE A 251 14.95 8.73 12.35
N PRO A 252 15.21 9.49 11.27
CA PRO A 252 16.30 10.46 11.23
C PRO A 252 16.24 11.50 12.36
N TYR A 253 15.06 11.98 12.72
CA TYR A 253 14.90 12.92 13.82
C TYR A 253 15.39 12.32 15.16
N VAL A 254 15.03 11.08 15.44
CA VAL A 254 15.44 10.39 16.68
C VAL A 254 16.94 10.10 16.70
N THR A 255 17.52 9.72 15.56
CA THR A 255 18.96 9.41 15.49
C THR A 255 19.82 10.67 15.40
N ASP A 256 19.49 11.61 14.53
CA ASP A 256 20.34 12.75 14.20
C ASP A 256 20.16 13.92 15.19
N ILE A 257 18.94 14.14 15.68
CA ILE A 257 18.62 15.26 16.56
C ILE A 257 18.60 14.86 18.04
N LEU A 258 17.97 13.72 18.36
CA LEU A 258 17.89 13.26 19.76
C LEU A 258 19.07 12.40 20.18
N GLY A 259 19.99 12.07 19.26
CA GLY A 259 21.22 11.33 19.55
C GLY A 259 21.02 9.86 19.91
N ALA A 260 19.90 9.24 19.49
CA ALA A 260 19.67 7.82 19.73
C ALA A 260 20.56 6.95 18.83
N ALA A 261 20.90 5.77 19.31
CA ALA A 261 21.71 4.81 18.55
C ALA A 261 20.96 4.36 17.27
N VAL A 262 21.72 4.10 16.18
CA VAL A 262 21.18 3.62 14.91
C VAL A 262 20.31 2.36 15.08
N ALA A 263 20.70 1.45 15.99
CA ALA A 263 19.91 0.27 16.34
C ALA A 263 18.52 0.61 16.88
N PHE A 264 18.37 1.73 17.59
CA PHE A 264 17.09 2.22 18.10
C PHE A 264 16.20 2.69 16.94
N GLY A 265 16.76 3.42 15.97
CA GLY A 265 16.06 3.81 14.75
C GLY A 265 15.58 2.59 13.93
N ALA A 266 16.42 1.56 13.82
CA ALA A 266 16.04 0.30 13.17
C ALA A 266 14.86 -0.39 13.88
N MET A 267 14.84 -0.39 15.20
CA MET A 267 13.73 -0.91 16.01
C MET A 267 12.42 -0.15 15.73
N MET A 268 12.46 1.18 15.59
CA MET A 268 11.29 1.97 15.20
C MET A 268 10.74 1.55 13.83
N GLY A 269 11.61 1.22 12.86
CA GLY A 269 11.21 0.66 11.56
C GLY A 269 10.44 -0.66 11.68
N VAL A 270 10.85 -1.53 12.61
CA VAL A 270 10.11 -2.78 12.91
C VAL A 270 8.76 -2.48 13.56
N LEU A 271 8.74 -1.61 14.58
CA LEU A 271 7.50 -1.20 15.28
C LEU A 271 6.48 -0.58 14.32
N ARG A 272 6.93 0.11 13.27
CA ARG A 272 6.06 0.64 12.21
C ARG A 272 5.21 -0.45 11.56
N LYS A 273 5.77 -1.62 11.27
CA LYS A 273 5.02 -2.74 10.67
C LYS A 273 3.94 -3.29 11.61
N PHE A 274 4.22 -3.38 12.89
CA PHE A 274 3.24 -3.85 13.89
C PHE A 274 2.11 -2.83 14.12
N GLY A 275 2.44 -1.54 14.18
CA GLY A 275 1.44 -0.47 14.31
C GLY A 275 0.43 -0.46 13.16
N SER A 276 0.87 -0.76 11.93
CA SER A 276 -0.02 -0.84 10.77
C SER A 276 -1.05 -1.97 10.88
N ILE A 277 -0.64 -3.15 11.35
CA ILE A 277 -1.54 -4.30 11.52
C ILE A 277 -2.66 -3.97 12.51
N GLY A 278 -2.28 -3.46 13.71
CA GLY A 278 -3.23 -3.11 14.75
C GLY A 278 -4.17 -1.99 14.33
N GLY A 279 -3.63 -0.91 13.78
CA GLY A 279 -4.39 0.27 13.34
C GLY A 279 -5.45 -0.07 12.30
N ASN A 280 -5.08 -0.79 11.26
CA ASN A 280 -6.01 -1.17 10.18
C ASN A 280 -7.18 -2.03 10.69
N ILE A 281 -6.90 -3.10 11.44
CA ILE A 281 -7.93 -4.01 11.92
C ILE A 281 -8.85 -3.33 12.95
N VAL A 282 -8.26 -2.67 13.95
CA VAL A 282 -9.02 -1.97 15.00
C VAL A 282 -9.84 -0.83 14.41
N GLY A 283 -9.26 -0.07 13.46
CA GLY A 283 -9.95 1.01 12.76
C GLY A 283 -11.21 0.54 12.05
N GLY A 284 -11.14 -0.59 11.33
CA GLY A 284 -12.28 -1.16 10.65
C GLY A 284 -13.43 -1.55 11.59
N TYR A 285 -13.10 -2.17 12.74
CA TYR A 285 -14.13 -2.51 13.75
C TYR A 285 -14.78 -1.29 14.40
N LEU A 286 -13.97 -0.30 14.74
CA LEU A 286 -14.46 0.91 15.38
C LEU A 286 -15.27 1.77 14.41
N ALA A 287 -14.93 1.78 13.12
CA ALA A 287 -15.68 2.47 12.08
C ALA A 287 -17.12 1.94 11.97
N ASP A 288 -17.28 0.63 11.89
CA ASP A 288 -18.60 -0.01 11.83
C ASP A 288 -19.45 0.23 13.10
N LYS A 289 -18.79 0.45 14.26
CA LYS A 289 -19.49 0.65 15.54
C LYS A 289 -19.84 2.10 15.83
N PHE A 290 -18.94 3.05 15.53
CA PHE A 290 -19.07 4.46 15.94
C PHE A 290 -19.32 5.42 14.78
N GLY A 291 -19.25 4.93 13.54
CA GLY A 291 -19.34 5.71 12.31
C GLY A 291 -17.96 6.24 11.87
N THR A 292 -17.69 6.12 10.59
CA THR A 292 -16.38 6.40 9.97
C THR A 292 -15.97 7.86 10.19
N GLY A 293 -16.84 8.82 9.90
CA GLY A 293 -16.50 10.24 9.93
C GLY A 293 -16.08 10.75 11.32
N LYS A 294 -16.75 10.33 12.39
CA LYS A 294 -16.41 10.73 13.78
C LYS A 294 -15.06 10.15 14.20
N LEU A 295 -14.83 8.89 13.86
CA LEU A 295 -13.59 8.21 14.22
C LEU A 295 -12.39 8.77 13.46
N MET A 296 -12.56 9.11 12.17
CA MET A 296 -11.53 9.75 11.38
C MET A 296 -11.18 11.14 11.91
N LEU A 297 -12.16 11.94 12.30
CA LEU A 297 -11.92 13.24 12.92
C LEU A 297 -11.11 13.09 14.22
N LEU A 298 -11.49 12.15 15.08
CA LEU A 298 -10.73 11.85 16.30
C LEU A 298 -9.29 11.45 15.96
N ALA A 299 -9.10 10.58 14.97
CA ALA A 299 -7.77 10.13 14.56
C ALA A 299 -6.90 11.29 14.04
N TYR A 300 -7.46 12.18 13.22
CA TYR A 300 -6.73 13.38 12.77
C TYR A 300 -6.36 14.32 13.92
N ILE A 301 -7.25 14.51 14.91
CA ILE A 301 -6.94 15.31 16.09
C ILE A 301 -5.78 14.69 16.88
N VAL A 302 -5.82 13.37 17.12
CA VAL A 302 -4.73 12.66 17.83
C VAL A 302 -3.42 12.77 17.08
N MET A 303 -3.44 12.57 15.75
CA MET A 303 -2.25 12.69 14.90
C MET A 303 -1.68 14.12 14.94
N LEU A 304 -2.52 15.14 14.85
CA LEU A 304 -2.11 16.54 14.87
C LEU A 304 -1.50 16.91 16.24
N VAL A 305 -2.18 16.57 17.32
CA VAL A 305 -1.68 16.80 18.69
C VAL A 305 -0.36 16.06 18.90
N GLY A 306 -0.25 14.80 18.45
CA GLY A 306 0.98 14.03 18.51
C GLY A 306 2.13 14.70 17.77
N GLN A 307 1.89 15.20 16.54
CA GLN A 307 2.92 15.91 15.77
C GLN A 307 3.37 17.22 16.43
N ILE A 308 2.41 18.01 16.93
CA ILE A 308 2.74 19.26 17.66
C ILE A 308 3.54 18.95 18.93
N SER A 309 3.20 17.86 19.63
CA SER A 309 3.90 17.47 20.87
C SER A 309 5.39 17.20 20.68
N ILE A 310 5.82 16.81 19.46
CA ILE A 310 7.24 16.55 19.17
C ILE A 310 8.11 17.79 19.34
N PHE A 311 7.58 19.00 19.06
CA PHE A 311 8.31 20.24 19.23
C PHE A 311 8.68 20.56 20.70
N PHE A 312 8.03 19.91 21.65
CA PHE A 312 8.23 20.12 23.08
C PHE A 312 9.03 18.98 23.74
N VAL A 313 9.53 18.04 22.95
CA VAL A 313 10.27 16.88 23.47
C VAL A 313 11.71 17.29 23.80
N PRO A 314 12.23 16.95 25.00
CA PRO A 314 13.61 17.25 25.37
C PRO A 314 14.60 16.41 24.55
N VAL A 315 15.77 16.98 24.28
CA VAL A 315 16.88 16.26 23.63
C VAL A 315 17.44 15.20 24.58
N GLY A 316 17.79 14.03 24.02
CA GLY A 316 18.41 12.91 24.75
C GLY A 316 17.53 11.67 24.85
N ALA A 317 17.97 10.68 25.64
CA ALA A 317 17.35 9.34 25.71
C ALA A 317 15.86 9.36 26.11
N ALA A 318 15.48 10.21 27.06
CA ALA A 318 14.09 10.39 27.48
C ALA A 318 13.22 10.89 26.30
N GLY A 319 13.73 11.87 25.55
CA GLY A 319 13.07 12.38 24.36
C GLY A 319 12.92 11.33 23.28
N ALA A 320 13.91 10.51 23.02
CA ALA A 320 13.84 9.42 22.07
C ALA A 320 12.71 8.41 22.41
N ILE A 321 12.54 8.08 23.68
CA ILE A 321 11.45 7.22 24.15
C ILE A 321 10.09 7.89 23.93
N ILE A 322 9.94 9.17 24.30
CA ILE A 322 8.69 9.93 24.13
C ILE A 322 8.31 9.99 22.66
N VAL A 323 9.26 10.34 21.76
CA VAL A 323 9.03 10.38 20.30
C VAL A 323 8.63 9.01 19.78
N THR A 324 9.21 7.92 20.28
CA THR A 324 8.82 6.57 19.87
C THR A 324 7.37 6.24 20.25
N VAL A 325 6.94 6.61 21.44
CA VAL A 325 5.54 6.43 21.87
C VAL A 325 4.59 7.26 21.02
N LEU A 326 4.92 8.53 20.77
CA LEU A 326 4.16 9.41 19.87
C LEU A 326 4.11 8.83 18.45
N PHE A 327 5.23 8.35 17.94
CA PHE A 327 5.34 7.72 16.62
C PHE A 327 4.41 6.52 16.48
N ILE A 328 4.43 5.58 17.46
CA ILE A 328 3.54 4.40 17.42
C ILE A 328 2.08 4.85 17.49
N THR A 329 1.76 5.83 18.31
CA THR A 329 0.39 6.36 18.44
C THR A 329 -0.06 6.98 17.12
N ILE A 330 0.70 7.91 16.55
CA ILE A 330 0.40 8.56 15.26
C ILE A 330 0.25 7.51 14.16
N LEU A 331 1.15 6.55 14.11
CA LEU A 331 1.14 5.48 13.11
C LEU A 331 -0.12 4.61 13.20
N THR A 332 -0.53 4.26 14.41
CA THR A 332 -1.75 3.46 14.64
C THR A 332 -2.99 4.21 14.14
N PHE A 333 -3.14 5.49 14.51
CA PHE A 333 -4.26 6.31 14.06
C PHE A 333 -4.21 6.63 12.56
N PHE A 334 -3.01 6.79 11.99
CA PHE A 334 -2.83 6.93 10.55
C PHE A 334 -3.37 5.70 9.80
N HIS A 335 -2.99 4.49 10.21
CA HIS A 335 -3.46 3.27 9.56
C HIS A 335 -4.96 3.04 9.79
N MET A 336 -5.52 3.44 10.94
CA MET A 336 -6.97 3.49 11.12
C MET A 336 -7.63 4.36 10.05
N ASN A 337 -7.16 5.58 9.84
CA ASN A 337 -7.68 6.48 8.81
C ASN A 337 -7.53 5.91 7.41
N TYR A 338 -6.41 5.28 7.12
CA TYR A 338 -6.14 4.70 5.80
C TYR A 338 -7.17 3.61 5.44
N ALA A 339 -7.44 2.68 6.35
CA ALA A 339 -8.45 1.65 6.14
C ALA A 339 -9.87 2.22 6.03
N MET A 340 -10.20 3.21 6.87
CA MET A 340 -11.52 3.85 6.90
C MET A 340 -11.82 4.72 5.66
N ALA A 341 -10.81 5.26 5.00
CA ALA A 341 -11.01 6.09 3.81
C ALA A 341 -11.80 5.37 2.71
N TRP A 342 -11.59 4.06 2.58
CA TRP A 342 -12.33 3.24 1.62
C TRP A 342 -13.79 2.99 2.02
N THR A 343 -14.07 2.89 3.32
CA THR A 343 -15.44 2.77 3.85
C THR A 343 -16.29 4.00 3.51
N MET A 344 -15.69 5.19 3.47
CA MET A 344 -16.38 6.43 3.10
C MET A 344 -17.02 6.40 1.71
N MET A 345 -16.56 5.54 0.79
CA MET A 345 -17.21 5.41 -0.52
C MET A 345 -18.62 4.84 -0.40
N SER A 346 -18.88 3.93 0.54
CA SER A 346 -20.20 3.40 0.82
C SER A 346 -21.06 4.46 1.51
N GLU A 347 -20.55 5.09 2.55
CA GLU A 347 -21.26 6.17 3.27
C GLU A 347 -21.56 7.38 2.37
N GLY A 348 -20.68 7.70 1.43
CA GLY A 348 -20.83 8.75 0.43
C GLY A 348 -21.73 8.39 -0.75
N ALA A 349 -22.45 7.25 -0.66
CA ALA A 349 -23.36 6.77 -1.69
C ALA A 349 -22.73 6.71 -3.10
N VAL A 350 -21.43 6.38 -3.18
CA VAL A 350 -20.78 6.12 -4.47
C VAL A 350 -21.34 4.82 -5.03
N PRO A 351 -21.96 4.81 -6.22
CA PRO A 351 -22.50 3.58 -6.80
C PRO A 351 -21.41 2.52 -7.00
N VAL A 352 -21.76 1.24 -6.78
CA VAL A 352 -20.79 0.14 -6.89
C VAL A 352 -20.21 0.05 -8.31
N GLU A 353 -21.01 0.38 -9.32
CA GLU A 353 -20.63 0.38 -10.75
C GLU A 353 -19.48 1.37 -11.05
N TYR A 354 -19.34 2.44 -10.26
CA TYR A 354 -18.30 3.46 -10.42
C TYR A 354 -17.25 3.43 -9.31
N CYS A 355 -17.23 2.37 -8.51
CA CYS A 355 -16.32 2.23 -7.38
C CYS A 355 -14.84 2.24 -7.83
N GLY A 356 -14.53 1.58 -8.94
CA GLY A 356 -13.18 1.58 -9.52
C GLY A 356 -12.77 2.98 -10.00
N THR A 357 -13.65 3.68 -10.70
CA THR A 357 -13.41 5.06 -11.16
C THR A 357 -13.19 6.01 -9.98
N ALA A 358 -14.01 5.91 -8.93
CA ALA A 358 -13.84 6.69 -7.71
C ALA A 358 -12.53 6.36 -6.99
N ALA A 359 -12.20 5.08 -6.85
CA ALA A 359 -10.95 4.64 -6.24
C ALA A 359 -9.73 5.13 -7.02
N GLY A 360 -9.76 5.09 -8.36
CA GLY A 360 -8.70 5.63 -9.20
C GLY A 360 -8.48 7.13 -8.98
N LEU A 361 -9.55 7.93 -8.90
CA LEU A 361 -9.46 9.36 -8.61
C LEU A 361 -8.91 9.63 -7.21
N ILE A 362 -9.37 8.88 -6.20
CA ILE A 362 -8.91 8.96 -4.81
C ILE A 362 -7.41 8.62 -4.71
N CYS A 363 -6.97 7.56 -5.38
CA CYS A 363 -5.54 7.20 -5.42
C CYS A 363 -4.69 8.26 -6.12
N THR A 364 -5.20 8.84 -7.22
CA THR A 364 -4.53 9.96 -7.91
C THR A 364 -4.34 11.14 -6.97
N ALA A 365 -5.39 11.54 -6.24
CA ALA A 365 -5.32 12.61 -5.26
C ALA A 365 -4.30 12.30 -4.14
N GLY A 366 -4.27 11.05 -3.67
CA GLY A 366 -3.29 10.58 -2.69
C GLY A 366 -1.85 10.59 -3.19
N ALA A 367 -1.61 10.39 -4.48
CA ALA A 367 -0.27 10.39 -5.04
C ALA A 367 0.32 11.81 -5.24
N ILE A 368 -0.53 12.84 -5.30
CA ILE A 368 -0.08 14.24 -5.51
C ILE A 368 0.95 14.71 -4.45
N PRO A 369 0.78 14.47 -3.14
CA PRO A 369 1.77 14.90 -2.14
C PRO A 369 3.18 14.37 -2.38
N GLU A 370 3.34 13.17 -2.94
CA GLU A 370 4.64 12.56 -3.21
C GLU A 370 5.47 13.41 -4.19
N THR A 371 4.82 14.16 -5.08
CA THR A 371 5.48 14.96 -6.10
C THR A 371 6.21 16.19 -5.55
N PHE A 372 5.77 16.75 -4.42
CA PHE A 372 6.36 17.99 -3.88
C PHE A 372 6.87 17.87 -2.43
N ILE A 373 6.29 17.01 -1.57
CA ILE A 373 6.71 16.91 -0.16
C ILE A 373 8.14 16.41 -0.04
N SER A 374 8.55 15.44 -0.85
CA SER A 374 9.91 14.91 -0.83
C SER A 374 10.95 15.97 -1.21
N ILE A 375 10.63 16.84 -2.17
CA ILE A 375 11.49 17.96 -2.59
C ILE A 375 11.56 19.00 -1.47
N PHE A 376 10.40 19.38 -0.90
CA PHE A 376 10.32 20.35 0.18
C PHE A 376 11.07 19.89 1.43
N ALA A 377 10.84 18.65 1.88
CA ALA A 377 11.53 18.09 3.02
C ALA A 377 13.04 17.91 2.80
N GLY A 378 13.46 17.53 1.58
CA GLY A 378 14.86 17.46 1.19
C GLY A 378 15.55 18.82 1.23
N SER A 379 14.88 19.90 0.77
CA SER A 379 15.40 21.25 0.84
C SER A 379 15.60 21.76 2.28
N LEU A 380 14.65 21.45 3.16
CA LEU A 380 14.74 21.79 4.59
C LEU A 380 15.88 21.06 5.31
N ARG A 381 16.22 19.83 4.90
CA ARG A 381 17.32 19.08 5.51
C ARG A 381 18.70 19.59 5.07
N ASN A 382 18.80 20.26 3.94
CA ASN A 382 20.04 20.82 3.40
C ASN A 382 20.29 22.28 3.88
N SER A 383 19.30 22.92 4.50
CA SER A 383 19.37 24.24 5.12
C SER A 383 19.75 24.13 6.60
#